data_86d198bfb113d1d8751128f82ea84191
#
_entry.id   86d198bfb113d1d8751128f82ea84191
#
_cell.length_a   1.000
_cell.length_b   1.000
_cell.length_c   1.000
_cell.angle_alpha   90.00
_cell.angle_beta   90.00
_cell.angle_gamma   90.00
#
_symmetry.space_group_name_H-M   'P 1'
#
loop_
_entity.id
_entity.type
_entity.pdbx_description
1 polymer ?
#
loop_
_entity_poly.entity_id
_entity_poly.type
_entity_poly.pdbx_seq_one_letter_code
_entity_poly.pdbx_strand_id
1 'polypeptide(L)'
;MKQSRPSPTREKFLSLIQPDVRRETAEFLWDTTIFYLAPDLTPHPDDKLSDLPIDEDDWGMDWPRDFANKSGFHESNIPDWPKGWPVTIRNYGRWLELAAIS
;
A
#
# COMPACT_ATOMS: atom_id res chain seq x y z
N MET A 1 -14.32 -24.43 1.23
CA MET A 1 -12.91 -24.64 1.03
C MET A 1 -12.15 -23.32 0.88
N LYS A 2 -10.99 -23.31 1.38
CA LYS A 2 -10.23 -22.08 1.48
C LYS A 2 -9.79 -21.56 0.13
N GLN A 3 -9.96 -20.28 -0.06
CA GLN A 3 -9.45 -19.60 -1.22
C GLN A 3 -7.92 -19.70 -1.24
N SER A 4 -7.36 -19.95 -2.40
CA SER A 4 -5.93 -20.14 -2.52
C SER A 4 -5.19 -18.85 -2.89
N ARG A 5 -5.63 -17.73 -2.34
CA ARG A 5 -4.91 -16.49 -2.60
C ARG A 5 -3.51 -16.54 -1.98
N PRO A 6 -2.54 -15.86 -2.58
CA PRO A 6 -1.18 -15.83 -2.03
C PRO A 6 -1.15 -15.19 -0.65
N SER A 7 -0.30 -15.73 0.21
CA SER A 7 -0.12 -15.21 1.57
C SER A 7 1.38 -15.05 1.82
N PRO A 8 2.02 -14.05 1.21
CA PRO A 8 3.46 -13.93 1.31
C PRO A 8 3.91 -13.53 2.70
N THR A 9 5.15 -13.87 3.03
CA THR A 9 5.80 -13.34 4.21
C THR A 9 6.18 -11.90 3.95
N ARG A 10 6.62 -11.19 5.00
CA ARG A 10 7.07 -9.82 4.86
C ARG A 10 8.20 -9.71 3.83
N GLU A 11 9.20 -10.60 3.92
CA GLU A 11 10.31 -10.55 2.98
C GLU A 11 9.86 -10.80 1.55
N LYS A 12 8.94 -11.73 1.37
CA LYS A 12 8.42 -12.02 0.04
C LYS A 12 7.64 -10.84 -0.52
N PHE A 13 6.82 -10.22 0.33
CA PHE A 13 6.06 -9.04 -0.06
C PHE A 13 7.00 -7.93 -0.53
N LEU A 14 8.04 -7.65 0.27
CA LEU A 14 8.99 -6.60 -0.08
C LEU A 14 9.68 -6.92 -1.41
N SER A 15 10.04 -8.18 -1.59
CA SER A 15 10.71 -8.62 -2.80
C SER A 15 9.82 -8.46 -4.03
N LEU A 16 8.54 -8.75 -3.89
CA LEU A 16 7.60 -8.68 -5.01
C LEU A 16 7.28 -7.26 -5.44
N ILE A 17 7.27 -6.33 -4.49
CA ILE A 17 6.82 -4.98 -4.76
C ILE A 17 7.97 -4.00 -5.06
N GLN A 18 9.18 -4.29 -4.61
CA GLN A 18 10.31 -3.37 -4.73
C GLN A 18 10.69 -2.98 -6.15
N PRO A 19 10.50 -3.81 -7.15
CA PRO A 19 10.76 -3.32 -8.51
C PRO A 19 10.00 -2.05 -8.86
N ASP A 20 8.84 -1.84 -8.22
CA ASP A 20 7.96 -0.72 -8.55
C ASP A 20 7.97 0.39 -7.51
N VAL A 21 8.39 0.09 -6.28
CA VAL A 21 8.42 1.08 -5.19
C VAL A 21 9.71 0.91 -4.41
N ARG A 22 10.11 1.97 -3.70
CA ARG A 22 11.29 1.93 -2.85
C ARG A 22 11.03 1.07 -1.62
N ARG A 23 12.10 0.63 -0.98
CA ARG A 23 12.00 -0.21 0.18
C ARG A 23 11.20 0.45 1.31
N GLU A 24 11.46 1.73 1.56
CA GLU A 24 10.74 2.44 2.62
C GLU A 24 9.23 2.45 2.39
N THR A 25 8.84 2.65 1.14
CA THR A 25 7.42 2.62 0.79
C THR A 25 6.86 1.22 0.95
N ALA A 26 7.62 0.22 0.53
CA ALA A 26 7.18 -1.17 0.68
C ALA A 26 6.99 -1.54 2.14
N GLU A 27 7.91 -1.13 3.00
CA GLU A 27 7.81 -1.39 4.43
C GLU A 27 6.60 -0.69 5.03
N PHE A 28 6.37 0.55 4.64
CA PHE A 28 5.20 1.28 5.11
C PHE A 28 3.90 0.56 4.73
N LEU A 29 3.83 0.08 3.49
CA LEU A 29 2.63 -0.61 3.03
C LEU A 29 2.40 -1.91 3.79
N TRP A 30 3.47 -2.68 4.00
CA TRP A 30 3.33 -3.93 4.77
C TRP A 30 2.90 -3.63 6.19
N ASP A 31 3.60 -2.73 6.88
CA ASP A 31 3.34 -2.45 8.28
C ASP A 31 1.93 -1.90 8.48
N THR A 32 1.48 -1.07 7.55
CA THR A 32 0.17 -0.46 7.64
C THR A 32 -0.94 -1.47 7.36
N THR A 33 -0.78 -2.27 6.30
CA THR A 33 -1.82 -3.22 5.94
C THR A 33 -1.90 -4.38 6.90
N ILE A 34 -0.76 -4.87 7.39
CA ILE A 34 -0.78 -6.01 8.31
C ILE A 34 -1.50 -5.68 9.60
N PHE A 35 -1.49 -4.41 9.98
CA PHE A 35 -2.22 -3.98 11.17
C PHE A 35 -3.71 -4.32 11.07
N TYR A 36 -4.26 -4.28 9.87
CA TYR A 36 -5.67 -4.58 9.64
C TYR A 36 -5.92 -6.04 9.30
N LEU A 37 -4.93 -6.73 8.75
CA LEU A 37 -5.14 -8.06 8.19
C LEU A 37 -4.72 -9.19 9.13
N ALA A 38 -3.69 -8.98 9.94
CA ALA A 38 -3.19 -10.02 10.82
C ALA A 38 -4.21 -10.34 11.91
N PRO A 39 -4.25 -11.57 12.36
CA PRO A 39 -3.43 -12.70 11.95
C PRO A 39 -4.01 -13.50 10.79
N ASP A 40 -5.16 -13.14 10.29
CA ASP A 40 -5.91 -13.98 9.35
C ASP A 40 -5.34 -13.93 7.94
N LEU A 41 -4.82 -12.76 7.54
CA LEU A 41 -4.35 -12.55 6.18
C LEU A 41 -3.01 -11.83 6.20
N THR A 42 -2.26 -11.98 5.10
CA THR A 42 -1.10 -11.13 4.82
C THR A 42 -1.33 -10.45 3.48
N PRO A 43 -0.81 -9.23 3.29
CA PRO A 43 -1.04 -8.51 2.03
C PRO A 43 -0.17 -9.07 0.90
N HIS A 44 -0.67 -8.94 -0.31
CA HIS A 44 0.07 -9.24 -1.53
C HIS A 44 0.07 -7.97 -2.38
N PRO A 45 1.16 -7.65 -3.08
CA PRO A 45 1.20 -6.39 -3.86
C PRO A 45 0.07 -6.21 -4.85
N ASP A 46 -0.47 -7.30 -5.36
CA ASP A 46 -1.53 -7.23 -6.37
C ASP A 46 -2.94 -7.34 -5.79
N ASP A 47 -3.07 -7.37 -4.48
CA ASP A 47 -4.38 -7.33 -3.84
C ASP A 47 -5.03 -5.97 -4.10
N LYS A 48 -6.32 -5.99 -4.41
CA LYS A 48 -7.09 -4.76 -4.51
C LYS A 48 -7.49 -4.31 -3.11
N LEU A 49 -7.26 -3.04 -2.81
CA LEU A 49 -7.59 -2.53 -1.48
C LEU A 49 -9.06 -2.68 -1.17
N SER A 50 -9.91 -2.55 -2.18
CA SER A 50 -11.36 -2.70 -1.98
C SER A 50 -11.77 -4.13 -1.64
N ASP A 51 -10.92 -5.11 -1.91
CA ASP A 51 -11.21 -6.51 -1.62
C ASP A 51 -10.73 -6.91 -0.22
N LEU A 52 -10.01 -6.04 0.46
CA LEU A 52 -9.47 -6.32 1.78
C LEU A 52 -10.39 -5.75 2.87
N PRO A 53 -10.37 -6.31 4.07
CA PRO A 53 -11.21 -5.81 5.17
C PRO A 53 -10.63 -4.53 5.79
N ILE A 54 -10.46 -3.51 4.96
CA ILE A 54 -9.93 -2.22 5.37
C ILE A 54 -10.87 -1.14 4.84
N ASP A 55 -11.26 -0.22 5.71
CA ASP A 55 -12.17 0.85 5.30
C ASP A 55 -11.53 1.75 4.27
N GLU A 56 -12.34 2.22 3.35
CA GLU A 56 -11.88 3.14 2.32
C GLU A 56 -11.31 4.42 2.92
N ASP A 57 -11.87 4.90 4.02
CA ASP A 57 -11.38 6.11 4.67
C ASP A 57 -9.95 5.95 5.16
N ASP A 58 -9.59 4.74 5.59
CA ASP A 58 -8.24 4.50 6.08
C ASP A 58 -7.20 4.70 4.98
N TRP A 59 -7.36 4.00 3.85
CA TRP A 59 -6.37 4.13 2.79
C TRP A 59 -6.61 5.35 1.90
N GLY A 60 -7.80 5.92 1.96
CA GLY A 60 -8.10 7.10 1.18
C GLY A 60 -7.67 8.40 1.85
N MET A 61 -7.60 8.45 3.17
CA MET A 61 -7.30 9.67 3.91
C MET A 61 -6.17 9.52 4.90
N ASP A 62 -6.22 8.50 5.74
CA ASP A 62 -5.26 8.37 6.84
C ASP A 62 -3.87 7.96 6.38
N TRP A 63 -3.80 6.97 5.49
CA TRP A 63 -2.51 6.46 5.03
C TRP A 63 -1.69 7.50 4.26
N PRO A 64 -2.29 8.27 3.33
CA PRO A 64 -1.50 9.29 2.65
C PRO A 64 -0.91 10.31 3.60
N ARG A 65 -1.69 10.73 4.60
CA ARG A 65 -1.21 11.67 5.61
C ARG A 65 -0.08 11.06 6.42
N ASP A 66 -0.22 9.81 6.83
CA ASP A 66 0.81 9.14 7.62
C ASP A 66 2.08 8.96 6.81
N PHE A 67 1.95 8.60 5.55
CA PHE A 67 3.11 8.44 4.68
C PHE A 67 3.83 9.77 4.49
N ALA A 68 3.08 10.84 4.29
CA ALA A 68 3.66 12.17 4.12
C ALA A 68 4.41 12.60 5.37
N ASN A 69 3.82 12.38 6.54
CA ASN A 69 4.47 12.72 7.80
C ASN A 69 5.75 11.93 8.00
N LYS A 70 5.71 10.65 7.68
CA LYS A 70 6.86 9.76 7.86
C LYS A 70 7.98 10.11 6.88
N SER A 71 7.61 10.53 5.69
CA SER A 71 8.58 10.82 4.62
C SER A 71 9.05 12.27 4.61
N GLY A 72 8.41 13.14 5.38
CA GLY A 72 8.86 14.51 5.52
C GLY A 72 8.37 15.48 4.45
N PHE A 73 7.24 15.18 3.80
CA PHE A 73 6.65 16.12 2.86
C PHE A 73 5.21 16.41 3.26
N HIS A 74 4.60 17.39 2.59
CA HIS A 74 3.24 17.79 2.91
C HIS A 74 2.25 16.91 2.15
N GLU A 75 1.18 16.48 2.83
CA GLU A 75 0.22 15.59 2.19
C GLU A 75 -0.45 16.22 0.97
N SER A 76 -0.50 17.54 0.90
CA SER A 76 -1.07 18.23 -0.26
C SER A 76 -0.24 18.02 -1.53
N ASN A 77 0.98 17.50 -1.41
CA ASN A 77 1.79 17.17 -2.57
C ASN A 77 1.34 15.89 -3.25
N ILE A 78 0.49 15.10 -2.61
CA ILE A 78 0.02 13.86 -3.19
C ILE A 78 -0.99 14.17 -4.29
N PRO A 79 -0.74 13.71 -5.52
CA PRO A 79 -1.64 14.03 -6.63
C PRO A 79 -2.92 13.21 -6.57
N ASP A 80 -3.86 13.56 -7.44
CA ASP A 80 -5.06 12.75 -7.61
C ASP A 80 -4.67 11.36 -8.13
N TRP A 81 -5.53 10.38 -7.86
CA TRP A 81 -5.30 9.01 -8.32
C TRP A 81 -5.25 8.99 -9.86
N PRO A 82 -4.22 8.38 -10.45
CA PRO A 82 -4.12 8.33 -11.90
C PRO A 82 -5.29 7.57 -12.52
N LYS A 83 -5.86 8.16 -13.54
CA LYS A 83 -7.01 7.56 -14.20
C LYS A 83 -6.64 6.22 -14.81
N GLY A 84 -7.47 5.23 -14.57
CA GLY A 84 -7.28 3.91 -15.15
C GLY A 84 -6.44 2.94 -14.36
N TRP A 85 -5.81 3.41 -13.28
CA TRP A 85 -5.01 2.51 -12.45
C TRP A 85 -5.91 1.69 -11.53
N PRO A 86 -5.79 0.35 -11.56
CA PRO A 86 -6.46 -0.47 -10.55
C PRO A 86 -5.93 -0.09 -9.16
N VAL A 87 -6.81 -0.15 -8.16
CA VAL A 87 -6.41 0.24 -6.79
C VAL A 87 -5.84 -0.99 -6.09
N THR A 88 -4.62 -1.35 -6.45
CA THR A 88 -3.88 -2.43 -5.81
C THR A 88 -2.88 -1.83 -4.83
N ILE A 89 -2.37 -2.66 -3.92
CA ILE A 89 -1.36 -2.19 -2.98
C ILE A 89 -0.12 -1.70 -3.74
N ARG A 90 0.29 -2.41 -4.79
CA ARG A 90 1.42 -2.01 -5.61
C ARG A 90 1.23 -0.62 -6.21
N ASN A 91 0.09 -0.38 -6.84
CA ASN A 91 -0.19 0.90 -7.45
C ASN A 91 -0.38 1.99 -6.41
N TYR A 92 -0.91 1.61 -5.26
CA TYR A 92 -1.06 2.56 -4.16
C TYR A 92 0.32 3.09 -3.72
N GLY A 93 1.30 2.20 -3.60
CA GLY A 93 2.66 2.62 -3.28
C GLY A 93 3.28 3.50 -4.35
N ARG A 94 3.08 3.15 -5.61
CA ARG A 94 3.56 3.97 -6.72
C ARG A 94 2.96 5.36 -6.68
N TRP A 95 1.69 5.44 -6.37
CA TRP A 95 0.98 6.72 -6.27
C TRP A 95 1.55 7.58 -5.15
N LEU A 96 1.79 6.99 -3.99
CA LEU A 96 2.38 7.73 -2.87
C LEU A 96 3.75 8.28 -3.24
N GLU A 97 4.53 7.52 -3.99
CA GLU A 97 5.87 7.95 -4.37
C GLU A 97 5.88 9.08 -5.37
N LEU A 98 4.79 9.29 -6.08
CA LEU A 98 4.71 10.43 -7.00
C LEU A 98 4.86 11.75 -6.24
N ALA A 99 4.31 11.82 -5.04
CA ALA A 99 4.44 13.02 -4.22
C ALA A 99 5.88 13.17 -3.71
N ALA A 100 6.52 12.06 -3.40
CA ALA A 100 7.84 12.10 -2.80
C ALA A 100 8.92 12.56 -3.77
N ILE A 101 8.71 12.38 -5.06
CA ILE A 101 9.72 12.75 -6.06
C ILE A 101 9.40 14.08 -6.74
N SER A 102 8.33 14.74 -6.35
CA SER A 102 7.94 16.02 -6.96
C SER A 102 8.69 17.18 -6.36
#